data_f30752cc5dd8afe934c05b7c28fd04f9
#
_entry.id   f30752cc5dd8afe934c05b7c28fd04f9
#
_cell.length_a   1.000
_cell.length_b   1.000
_cell.length_c   1.000
_cell.angle_alpha   90.00
_cell.angle_beta   90.00
_cell.angle_gamma   90.00
#
_symmetry.space_group_name_H-M   'P 1'
#
loop_
_entity.id
_entity.type
_entity.pdbx_description
1 polymer ?
#
loop_
_entity_poly.entity_id
_entity_poly.type
_entity_poly.pdbx_seq_one_letter_code
_entity_poly.pdbx_strand_id
1 'polypeptide(L)'
;TGSDLDVIAANYNVKRLLIQAEDNSTTPPKPAIYEDDAELRLRTQLAFEGMSVAGPRSAYVFHALSAHADVADVSVVSPEPANVTVTILSRTGQGVASEQVLKAVRERLNDENIRPIGDRVTVQSATIQTYEIRAKLHLYRGPEYEAIKAEAMKKLTAYAAEKRRLGRDISLSGIYAALHLEGVQRVELLAPTADIVLPSSKSG
;
A
#
# COMPACT_ATOMS: atom_id res chain seq x y z
N THR A 1 22.42 -3.49 -4.30
CA THR A 1 21.85 -3.04 -5.58
C THR A 1 20.58 -3.83 -5.87
N GLY A 2 19.68 -3.31 -6.72
CA GLY A 2 18.47 -4.03 -7.12
C GLY A 2 18.74 -5.44 -7.64
N SER A 3 19.82 -5.63 -8.40
CA SER A 3 20.24 -6.93 -8.94
C SER A 3 20.59 -7.97 -7.86
N ASP A 4 21.18 -7.57 -6.74
CA ASP A 4 21.52 -8.48 -5.65
C ASP A 4 20.28 -8.97 -4.94
N LEU A 5 19.28 -8.09 -4.75
CA LEU A 5 18.01 -8.43 -4.17
C LEU A 5 17.21 -9.40 -5.07
N ASP A 6 17.27 -9.21 -6.40
CA ASP A 6 16.62 -10.10 -7.36
C ASP A 6 17.23 -11.50 -7.32
N VAL A 7 18.56 -11.62 -7.16
CA VAL A 7 19.24 -12.91 -6.98
C VAL A 7 18.82 -13.60 -5.67
N ILE A 8 18.77 -12.83 -4.56
CA ILE A 8 18.31 -13.37 -3.28
C ILE A 8 16.85 -13.85 -3.39
N ALA A 9 15.98 -13.03 -3.97
CA ALA A 9 14.56 -13.36 -4.15
C ALA A 9 14.36 -14.63 -5.00
N ALA A 10 15.17 -14.80 -6.05
CA ALA A 10 15.11 -15.97 -6.92
C ALA A 10 15.41 -17.28 -6.18
N ASN A 11 16.27 -17.26 -5.14
CA ASN A 11 16.53 -18.45 -4.29
C ASN A 11 15.29 -18.92 -3.51
N TYR A 12 14.31 -18.02 -3.31
CA TYR A 12 13.03 -18.30 -2.68
C TYR A 12 11.89 -18.44 -3.70
N ASN A 13 12.24 -18.58 -4.99
CA ASN A 13 11.27 -18.65 -6.09
C ASN A 13 10.37 -17.42 -6.19
N VAL A 14 10.85 -16.24 -5.75
CA VAL A 14 10.18 -14.95 -5.84
C VAL A 14 10.82 -14.16 -6.98
N LYS A 15 10.01 -13.70 -7.92
CA LYS A 15 10.45 -12.85 -9.04
C LYS A 15 9.81 -11.47 -8.91
N ARG A 16 10.55 -10.45 -9.37
CA ARG A 16 10.05 -9.07 -9.41
C ARG A 16 8.83 -8.98 -10.33
N LEU A 17 7.76 -8.37 -9.83
CA LEU A 17 6.52 -8.21 -10.60
C LEU A 17 6.66 -7.04 -11.59
N LEU A 18 6.16 -7.23 -12.79
CA LEU A 18 6.03 -6.18 -13.79
C LEU A 18 4.72 -5.43 -13.52
N ILE A 19 4.82 -4.15 -13.11
CA ILE A 19 3.66 -3.29 -12.84
C ILE A 19 3.12 -2.70 -14.13
N GLN A 20 4.03 -2.19 -15.00
CA GLN A 20 3.68 -1.60 -16.28
C GLN A 20 4.66 -2.06 -17.33
N ALA A 21 4.16 -2.56 -18.45
CA ALA A 21 4.99 -2.90 -19.60
C ALA A 21 5.57 -1.64 -20.26
N GLU A 22 6.69 -1.82 -20.95
CA GLU A 22 7.28 -0.77 -21.78
C GLU A 22 6.26 -0.26 -22.81
N ASP A 23 6.18 1.07 -22.96
CA ASP A 23 5.31 1.72 -23.94
C ASP A 23 6.16 2.42 -25.01
N ASN A 24 6.33 1.76 -26.13
CA ASN A 24 7.07 2.26 -27.29
C ASN A 24 6.22 3.12 -28.23
N SER A 25 4.94 3.37 -27.90
CA SER A 25 4.04 4.22 -28.70
C SER A 25 4.26 5.72 -28.44
N THR A 26 5.01 6.06 -27.38
CA THR A 26 5.31 7.45 -27.00
C THR A 26 6.73 7.86 -27.42
N THR A 27 6.97 9.16 -27.57
CA THR A 27 8.30 9.71 -27.88
C THR A 27 8.69 10.73 -26.79
N PRO A 28 9.69 10.44 -25.92
CA PRO A 28 10.48 9.20 -25.85
C PRO A 28 9.66 8.00 -25.35
N PRO A 29 10.09 6.76 -25.65
CA PRO A 29 9.46 5.56 -25.10
C PRO A 29 9.47 5.55 -23.58
N LYS A 30 8.38 5.05 -22.97
CA LYS A 30 8.30 4.89 -21.53
C LYS A 30 8.85 3.51 -21.15
N PRO A 31 9.84 3.44 -20.23
CA PRO A 31 10.40 2.16 -19.80
C PRO A 31 9.39 1.35 -19.00
N ALA A 32 9.61 0.04 -18.96
CA ALA A 32 8.86 -0.85 -18.09
C ALA A 32 9.04 -0.47 -16.61
N ILE A 33 7.95 -0.55 -15.84
CA ILE A 33 7.94 -0.28 -14.41
C ILE A 33 7.75 -1.61 -13.68
N TYR A 34 8.66 -1.89 -12.77
CA TYR A 34 8.62 -3.07 -11.90
C TYR A 34 8.32 -2.65 -10.46
N GLU A 35 7.94 -3.61 -9.62
CA GLU A 35 7.80 -3.40 -8.18
C GLU A 35 9.12 -2.88 -7.58
N ASP A 36 9.04 -2.07 -6.55
CA ASP A 36 10.21 -1.51 -5.90
C ASP A 36 10.95 -2.54 -5.01
N ASP A 37 12.14 -2.16 -4.53
CA ASP A 37 12.98 -3.03 -3.70
C ASP A 37 12.36 -3.33 -2.33
N ALA A 38 11.54 -2.42 -1.79
CA ALA A 38 10.89 -2.62 -0.50
C ALA A 38 9.78 -3.67 -0.61
N GLU A 39 9.01 -3.63 -1.69
CA GLU A 39 7.94 -4.59 -1.99
C GLU A 39 8.51 -5.99 -2.29
N LEU A 40 9.54 -6.07 -3.13
CA LEU A 40 10.21 -7.34 -3.42
C LEU A 40 10.81 -7.95 -2.15
N ARG A 41 11.43 -7.12 -1.29
CA ARG A 41 12.00 -7.57 0.00
C ARG A 41 10.92 -8.11 0.91
N LEU A 42 9.78 -7.41 1.04
CA LEU A 42 8.65 -7.87 1.83
C LEU A 42 8.14 -9.23 1.34
N ARG A 43 7.93 -9.39 0.03
CA ARG A 43 7.49 -10.66 -0.55
C ARG A 43 8.51 -11.78 -0.36
N THR A 44 9.79 -11.47 -0.48
CA THR A 44 10.87 -12.44 -0.23
C THR A 44 10.89 -12.90 1.24
N GLN A 45 10.69 -11.99 2.19
CA GLN A 45 10.57 -12.33 3.62
C GLN A 45 9.33 -13.20 3.90
N LEU A 46 8.22 -12.92 3.24
CA LEU A 46 6.98 -13.69 3.37
C LEU A 46 6.99 -15.03 2.62
N ALA A 47 8.00 -15.28 1.76
CA ALA A 47 8.02 -16.48 0.92
C ALA A 47 8.03 -17.79 1.75
N PHE A 48 8.71 -17.82 2.90
CA PHE A 48 8.70 -18.96 3.82
C PHE A 48 7.30 -19.24 4.38
N GLU A 49 6.58 -18.18 4.70
CA GLU A 49 5.21 -18.31 5.20
C GLU A 49 4.27 -18.84 4.12
N GLY A 50 4.54 -18.50 2.85
CA GLY A 50 3.82 -19.01 1.70
C GLY A 50 3.97 -20.52 1.46
N MET A 51 4.98 -21.16 2.04
CA MET A 51 5.16 -22.61 1.98
C MET A 51 4.26 -23.35 2.97
N SER A 52 3.66 -22.66 3.93
CA SER A 52 2.80 -23.28 4.94
C SER A 52 1.38 -23.45 4.39
N VAL A 53 0.92 -24.69 4.36
CA VAL A 53 -0.48 -25.05 4.03
C VAL A 53 -1.38 -25.09 5.26
N ALA A 54 -0.86 -24.71 6.44
CA ALA A 54 -1.64 -24.66 7.68
C ALA A 54 -2.49 -23.38 7.82
N GLY A 55 -2.43 -22.48 6.84
CA GLY A 55 -3.23 -21.24 6.77
C GLY A 55 -2.82 -20.10 7.70
N PRO A 56 -1.49 -19.86 7.94
CA PRO A 56 -1.11 -18.67 8.68
C PRO A 56 -1.49 -17.41 7.89
N ARG A 57 -1.84 -16.34 8.60
CA ARG A 57 -2.22 -15.06 7.98
C ARG A 57 -1.18 -14.59 6.95
N SER A 58 0.10 -14.73 7.25
CA SER A 58 1.22 -14.33 6.39
C SER A 58 1.27 -15.11 5.08
N ALA A 59 0.86 -16.38 5.05
CA ALA A 59 0.75 -17.15 3.81
C ALA A 59 -0.32 -16.57 2.89
N TYR A 60 -1.50 -16.23 3.40
CA TYR A 60 -2.54 -15.55 2.62
C TYR A 60 -2.07 -14.21 2.08
N VAL A 61 -1.37 -13.41 2.91
CA VAL A 61 -0.78 -12.13 2.48
C VAL A 61 0.23 -12.34 1.36
N PHE A 62 1.16 -13.30 1.49
CA PHE A 62 2.16 -13.63 0.47
C PHE A 62 1.52 -14.01 -0.86
N HIS A 63 0.57 -14.94 -0.82
CA HIS A 63 -0.09 -15.41 -2.04
C HIS A 63 -0.93 -14.33 -2.71
N ALA A 64 -1.64 -13.50 -1.93
CA ALA A 64 -2.43 -12.39 -2.47
C ALA A 64 -1.54 -11.32 -3.10
N LEU A 65 -0.45 -10.89 -2.44
CA LEU A 65 0.54 -9.94 -3.00
C LEU A 65 1.22 -10.48 -4.27
N SER A 66 1.36 -11.81 -4.38
CA SER A 66 2.01 -12.45 -5.51
C SER A 66 1.06 -12.80 -6.65
N ALA A 67 -0.26 -12.62 -6.47
CA ALA A 67 -1.27 -12.99 -7.45
C ALA A 67 -1.35 -12.01 -8.63
N HIS A 68 -1.18 -10.72 -8.37
CA HIS A 68 -1.28 -9.68 -9.40
C HIS A 68 -0.45 -8.45 -9.03
N ALA A 69 0.25 -7.86 -10.01
CA ALA A 69 1.13 -6.71 -9.80
C ALA A 69 0.41 -5.43 -9.32
N ASP A 70 -0.89 -5.31 -9.59
CA ASP A 70 -1.71 -4.17 -9.14
C ASP A 70 -2.13 -4.27 -7.66
N VAL A 71 -1.84 -5.36 -6.97
CA VAL A 71 -2.05 -5.46 -5.53
C VAL A 71 -1.00 -4.63 -4.80
N ALA A 72 -1.43 -3.57 -4.11
CA ALA A 72 -0.56 -2.67 -3.35
C ALA A 72 -0.44 -3.08 -1.88
N ASP A 73 -1.55 -3.52 -1.28
CA ASP A 73 -1.59 -3.93 0.12
C ASP A 73 -2.70 -4.97 0.35
N VAL A 74 -2.52 -5.79 1.36
CA VAL A 74 -3.44 -6.89 1.69
C VAL A 74 -3.70 -6.95 3.18
N SER A 75 -4.97 -7.00 3.54
CA SER A 75 -5.39 -7.30 4.91
C SER A 75 -6.13 -8.62 4.97
N VAL A 76 -5.76 -9.45 5.93
CA VAL A 76 -6.37 -10.77 6.16
C VAL A 76 -6.94 -10.81 7.57
N VAL A 77 -8.23 -11.06 7.69
CA VAL A 77 -8.94 -11.20 8.97
C VAL A 77 -9.77 -12.47 8.97
N SER A 78 -9.91 -13.09 10.13
CA SER A 78 -10.82 -14.22 10.32
C SER A 78 -11.87 -13.81 11.35
N PRO A 79 -13.03 -13.29 10.90
CA PRO A 79 -14.08 -12.83 11.82
C PRO A 79 -14.72 -14.00 12.58
N GLU A 80 -14.72 -15.18 11.98
CA GLU A 80 -15.25 -16.43 12.54
C GLU A 80 -14.32 -17.58 12.18
N PRO A 81 -14.33 -18.67 12.95
CA PRO A 81 -13.54 -19.88 12.61
C PRO A 81 -13.82 -20.36 11.18
N ALA A 82 -12.77 -20.71 10.47
CA ALA A 82 -12.79 -21.17 9.07
C ALA A 82 -13.28 -20.14 8.03
N ASN A 83 -13.66 -18.92 8.42
CA ASN A 83 -13.98 -17.83 7.51
C ASN A 83 -12.80 -16.85 7.43
N VAL A 84 -12.18 -16.74 6.26
CA VAL A 84 -11.06 -15.84 6.00
C VAL A 84 -11.49 -14.77 5.02
N THR A 85 -11.42 -13.51 5.44
CA THR A 85 -11.69 -12.35 4.58
C THR A 85 -10.37 -11.70 4.21
N VAL A 86 -10.10 -11.63 2.91
CA VAL A 86 -8.92 -11.01 2.32
C VAL A 86 -9.35 -9.72 1.63
N THR A 87 -8.89 -8.59 2.14
CA THR A 87 -9.17 -7.27 1.57
C THR A 87 -7.98 -6.79 0.76
N ILE A 88 -8.22 -6.36 -0.47
CA ILE A 88 -7.20 -5.96 -1.43
C ILE A 88 -7.25 -4.45 -1.65
N LEU A 89 -6.13 -3.78 -1.48
CA LEU A 89 -5.90 -2.41 -1.91
C LEU A 89 -5.17 -2.44 -3.26
N SER A 90 -5.72 -1.76 -4.26
CA SER A 90 -5.11 -1.66 -5.60
C SER A 90 -4.14 -0.48 -5.69
N ARG A 91 -3.12 -0.59 -6.57
CA ARG A 91 -2.25 0.55 -6.95
C ARG A 91 -3.00 1.55 -7.81
N THR A 92 -3.86 1.05 -8.68
CA THR A 92 -4.67 1.83 -9.61
C THR A 92 -6.08 2.06 -9.07
N GLY A 93 -6.96 2.72 -9.84
CA GLY A 93 -8.36 2.91 -9.48
C GLY A 93 -8.60 3.61 -8.15
N GLN A 94 -7.69 4.51 -7.74
CA GLN A 94 -7.73 5.20 -6.45
C GLN A 94 -7.72 4.25 -5.23
N GLY A 95 -7.22 3.01 -5.41
CA GLY A 95 -7.15 2.00 -4.36
C GLY A 95 -8.24 0.92 -4.46
N VAL A 96 -9.27 1.13 -5.26
CA VAL A 96 -10.33 0.14 -5.48
C VAL A 96 -9.83 -0.92 -6.46
N ALA A 97 -9.84 -2.19 -6.02
CA ALA A 97 -9.41 -3.29 -6.85
C ALA A 97 -10.45 -3.62 -7.93
N SER A 98 -9.99 -3.74 -9.18
CA SER A 98 -10.84 -4.17 -10.29
C SER A 98 -11.25 -5.64 -10.15
N GLU A 99 -12.33 -6.04 -10.82
CA GLU A 99 -12.77 -7.44 -10.79
C GLU A 99 -11.71 -8.39 -11.37
N GLN A 100 -10.88 -7.93 -12.30
CA GLN A 100 -9.77 -8.72 -12.82
C GLN A 100 -8.74 -9.04 -11.73
N VAL A 101 -8.36 -8.06 -10.92
CA VAL A 101 -7.45 -8.22 -9.78
C VAL A 101 -8.05 -9.15 -8.73
N LEU A 102 -9.31 -8.91 -8.36
CA LEU A 102 -10.02 -9.74 -7.38
C LEU A 102 -10.13 -11.20 -7.86
N LYS A 103 -10.39 -11.42 -9.14
CA LYS A 103 -10.45 -12.76 -9.74
C LYS A 103 -9.10 -13.47 -9.66
N ALA A 104 -8.01 -12.79 -10.05
CA ALA A 104 -6.66 -13.37 -9.98
C ALA A 104 -6.28 -13.76 -8.54
N VAL A 105 -6.61 -12.91 -7.56
CA VAL A 105 -6.38 -13.22 -6.14
C VAL A 105 -7.25 -14.39 -5.67
N ARG A 106 -8.55 -14.43 -6.05
CA ARG A 106 -9.43 -15.56 -5.70
C ARG A 106 -8.92 -16.87 -6.26
N GLU A 107 -8.54 -16.91 -7.54
CA GLU A 107 -8.01 -18.11 -8.18
C GLU A 107 -6.74 -18.59 -7.47
N ARG A 108 -5.82 -17.66 -7.16
CA ARG A 108 -4.58 -17.99 -6.43
C ARG A 108 -4.85 -18.53 -5.03
N LEU A 109 -5.74 -17.90 -4.26
CA LEU A 109 -6.02 -18.28 -2.87
C LEU A 109 -6.92 -19.53 -2.77
N ASN A 110 -7.64 -19.90 -3.83
CA ASN A 110 -8.44 -21.13 -3.87
C ASN A 110 -7.72 -22.33 -4.49
N ASP A 111 -6.44 -22.17 -4.87
CA ASP A 111 -5.62 -23.29 -5.33
C ASP A 111 -5.53 -24.35 -4.23
N GLU A 112 -5.73 -25.63 -4.60
CA GLU A 112 -5.74 -26.77 -3.67
C GLU A 112 -4.42 -26.96 -2.91
N ASN A 113 -3.31 -26.48 -3.48
CA ASN A 113 -1.98 -26.52 -2.86
C ASN A 113 -1.73 -25.35 -1.90
N ILE A 114 -2.62 -24.36 -1.86
CA ILE A 114 -2.46 -23.13 -1.08
C ILE A 114 -3.52 -23.06 0.03
N ARG A 115 -4.76 -23.30 -0.31
CA ARG A 115 -5.88 -23.16 0.61
C ARG A 115 -6.01 -24.37 1.56
N PRO A 116 -6.03 -24.14 2.90
CA PRO A 116 -6.46 -25.18 3.83
C PRO A 116 -7.88 -25.68 3.51
N ILE A 117 -8.10 -26.98 3.61
CA ILE A 117 -9.37 -27.62 3.22
C ILE A 117 -10.58 -27.02 3.99
N GLY A 118 -10.37 -26.63 5.25
CA GLY A 118 -11.42 -26.07 6.12
C GLY A 118 -11.76 -24.61 5.87
N ASP A 119 -10.91 -23.86 5.16
CA ASP A 119 -11.05 -22.40 5.07
C ASP A 119 -12.00 -21.97 3.94
N ARG A 120 -12.89 -21.06 4.28
CA ARG A 120 -13.77 -20.34 3.33
C ARG A 120 -13.18 -18.96 3.09
N VAL A 121 -12.58 -18.78 1.93
CA VAL A 121 -11.87 -17.53 1.59
C VAL A 121 -12.80 -16.60 0.82
N THR A 122 -13.01 -15.40 1.35
CA THR A 122 -13.71 -14.30 0.69
C THR A 122 -12.70 -13.23 0.32
N VAL A 123 -12.67 -12.83 -0.95
CA VAL A 123 -11.79 -11.76 -1.45
C VAL A 123 -12.64 -10.55 -1.83
N GLN A 124 -12.30 -9.40 -1.27
CA GLN A 124 -13.01 -8.15 -1.49
C GLN A 124 -12.05 -6.98 -1.75
N SER A 125 -12.55 -5.93 -2.40
CA SER A 125 -11.81 -4.68 -2.54
C SER A 125 -11.81 -3.88 -1.24
N ALA A 126 -10.78 -3.09 -1.03
CA ALA A 126 -10.74 -2.08 0.02
C ALA A 126 -11.86 -1.04 -0.16
N THR A 127 -12.39 -0.54 0.95
CA THR A 127 -13.22 0.66 0.96
C THR A 127 -12.30 1.86 1.18
N ILE A 128 -12.38 2.85 0.28
CA ILE A 128 -11.56 4.06 0.38
C ILE A 128 -12.32 5.12 1.17
N GLN A 129 -11.66 5.59 2.23
CA GLN A 129 -12.14 6.68 3.07
C GLN A 129 -11.48 7.98 2.63
N THR A 130 -12.20 8.81 1.90
CA THR A 130 -11.71 10.12 1.51
C THR A 130 -11.67 11.08 2.72
N TYR A 131 -10.63 11.89 2.79
CA TYR A 131 -10.48 12.93 3.81
C TYR A 131 -9.83 14.16 3.20
N GLU A 132 -9.99 15.29 3.87
CA GLU A 132 -9.42 16.56 3.47
C GLU A 132 -8.45 17.05 4.54
N ILE A 133 -7.28 17.53 4.12
CA ILE A 133 -6.34 18.23 5.01
C ILE A 133 -6.36 19.71 4.66
N ARG A 134 -6.81 20.53 5.60
CA ARG A 134 -6.75 21.98 5.52
C ARG A 134 -5.94 22.53 6.68
N ALA A 135 -4.88 23.24 6.37
CA ALA A 135 -4.01 23.85 7.36
C ALA A 135 -3.61 25.27 6.96
N LYS A 136 -3.35 26.11 7.96
CA LYS A 136 -2.82 27.44 7.81
C LYS A 136 -1.43 27.49 8.42
N LEU A 137 -0.44 27.81 7.60
CA LEU A 137 0.94 27.95 8.05
C LEU A 137 1.22 29.41 8.41
N HIS A 138 1.66 29.65 9.64
CA HIS A 138 2.19 30.93 10.07
C HIS A 138 3.71 30.85 9.96
N LEU A 139 4.28 31.67 9.07
CA LEU A 139 5.71 31.67 8.78
C LEU A 139 6.42 32.80 9.50
N TYR A 140 7.71 32.61 9.82
CA TYR A 140 8.57 33.72 10.20
C TYR A 140 8.74 34.66 9.02
N ARG A 141 9.02 35.93 9.29
CA ARG A 141 9.28 36.92 8.24
C ARG A 141 10.56 36.55 7.48
N GLY A 142 10.46 36.40 6.17
CA GLY A 142 11.59 36.08 5.29
C GLY A 142 11.15 35.97 3.83
N PRO A 143 12.10 35.97 2.89
CA PRO A 143 11.82 35.93 1.45
C PRO A 143 11.39 34.54 0.93
N GLU A 144 11.45 33.50 1.76
CA GLU A 144 11.37 32.08 1.35
C GLU A 144 9.94 31.50 1.44
N TYR A 145 8.91 32.32 1.49
CA TYR A 145 7.53 31.90 1.67
C TYR A 145 7.08 30.78 0.71
N GLU A 146 7.31 30.96 -0.59
CA GLU A 146 6.88 29.99 -1.60
C GLU A 146 7.67 28.68 -1.53
N ALA A 147 8.97 28.74 -1.20
CA ALA A 147 9.79 27.54 -1.04
C ALA A 147 9.34 26.69 0.15
N ILE A 148 9.06 27.33 1.30
CA ILE A 148 8.55 26.65 2.50
C ILE A 148 7.18 26.02 2.23
N LYS A 149 6.29 26.73 1.55
CA LYS A 149 4.97 26.20 1.16
C LYS A 149 5.07 24.99 0.23
N ALA A 150 5.95 25.06 -0.78
CA ALA A 150 6.18 23.96 -1.70
C ALA A 150 6.73 22.71 -0.99
N GLU A 151 7.70 22.89 -0.09
CA GLU A 151 8.26 21.78 0.69
C GLU A 151 7.22 21.21 1.67
N ALA A 152 6.38 22.04 2.30
CA ALA A 152 5.29 21.58 3.14
C ALA A 152 4.29 20.73 2.36
N MET A 153 3.90 21.15 1.16
CA MET A 153 3.03 20.38 0.28
C MET A 153 3.66 19.04 -0.13
N LYS A 154 4.95 19.04 -0.47
CA LYS A 154 5.68 17.83 -0.82
C LYS A 154 5.70 16.83 0.34
N LYS A 155 6.02 17.28 1.56
CA LYS A 155 6.03 16.40 2.75
C LYS A 155 4.64 15.91 3.13
N LEU A 156 3.62 16.75 3.01
CA LEU A 156 2.24 16.35 3.25
C LEU A 156 1.77 15.30 2.24
N THR A 157 2.12 15.46 0.97
CA THR A 157 1.83 14.49 -0.09
C THR A 157 2.55 13.16 0.17
N ALA A 158 3.82 13.21 0.60
CA ALA A 158 4.58 12.02 0.97
C ALA A 158 3.98 11.30 2.19
N TYR A 159 3.55 12.06 3.21
CA TYR A 159 2.84 11.52 4.36
C TYR A 159 1.53 10.83 3.95
N ALA A 160 0.71 11.49 3.11
CA ALA A 160 -0.54 10.90 2.62
C ALA A 160 -0.29 9.60 1.82
N ALA A 161 0.73 9.60 0.96
CA ALA A 161 1.12 8.41 0.21
C ALA A 161 1.59 7.26 1.11
N GLU A 162 2.37 7.54 2.16
CA GLU A 162 2.80 6.54 3.15
C GLU A 162 1.61 5.95 3.93
N LYS A 163 0.61 6.78 4.23
CA LYS A 163 -0.59 6.36 4.96
C LYS A 163 -1.61 5.60 4.09
N ARG A 164 -1.46 5.61 2.78
CA ARG A 164 -2.32 4.87 1.85
C ARG A 164 -2.07 3.37 1.92
N ARG A 165 -2.41 2.79 3.08
CA ARG A 165 -2.36 1.35 3.37
C ARG A 165 -3.58 0.96 4.20
N LEU A 166 -3.91 -0.33 4.18
CA LEU A 166 -5.05 -0.87 4.92
C LEU A 166 -4.83 -0.77 6.43
N GLY A 167 -5.84 -0.22 7.14
CA GLY A 167 -5.81 -0.08 8.59
C GLY A 167 -4.75 0.89 9.13
N ARG A 168 -4.25 1.80 8.30
CA ARG A 168 -3.34 2.85 8.74
C ARG A 168 -4.09 4.13 9.06
N ASP A 169 -4.07 4.49 10.32
CA ASP A 169 -4.70 5.71 10.83
C ASP A 169 -3.97 6.96 10.34
N ILE A 170 -4.75 8.02 10.12
CA ILE A 170 -4.27 9.35 9.80
C ILE A 170 -4.35 10.18 11.07
N SER A 171 -3.19 10.36 11.71
CA SER A 171 -3.09 11.07 12.98
C SER A 171 -2.84 12.56 12.79
N LEU A 172 -3.44 13.38 13.64
CA LEU A 172 -3.17 14.82 13.70
C LEU A 172 -1.68 15.09 13.94
N SER A 173 -1.05 14.32 14.82
CA SER A 173 0.39 14.44 15.12
C SER A 173 1.26 14.21 13.89
N GLY A 174 0.91 13.24 13.04
CA GLY A 174 1.63 12.98 11.79
C GLY A 174 1.46 14.11 10.77
N ILE A 175 0.27 14.70 10.67
CA ILE A 175 0.02 15.87 9.83
C ILE A 175 0.82 17.08 10.33
N TYR A 176 0.82 17.34 11.65
CA TYR A 176 1.63 18.41 12.23
C TYR A 176 3.12 18.21 11.97
N ALA A 177 3.63 16.99 12.14
CA ALA A 177 5.04 16.67 11.88
C ALA A 177 5.43 16.90 10.40
N ALA A 178 4.53 16.59 9.47
CA ALA A 178 4.77 16.83 8.05
C ALA A 178 4.78 18.32 7.67
N LEU A 179 3.99 19.14 8.38
CA LEU A 179 3.81 20.56 8.08
C LEU A 179 4.74 21.49 8.88
N HIS A 180 5.26 21.06 10.03
CA HIS A 180 6.11 21.87 10.91
C HIS A 180 7.57 21.83 10.45
N LEU A 181 7.88 22.64 9.44
CA LEU A 181 9.21 22.73 8.83
C LEU A 181 10.01 23.91 9.40
N GLU A 182 11.30 23.94 9.07
CA GLU A 182 12.13 25.12 9.30
C GLU A 182 11.49 26.34 8.59
N GLY A 183 11.41 27.46 9.29
CA GLY A 183 10.70 28.66 8.80
C GLY A 183 9.20 28.70 9.14
N VAL A 184 8.58 27.61 9.59
CA VAL A 184 7.20 27.58 10.08
C VAL A 184 7.17 27.89 11.56
N GLN A 185 6.56 29.00 11.94
CA GLN A 185 6.38 29.39 13.34
C GLN A 185 5.28 28.59 14.02
N ARG A 186 4.15 28.37 13.32
CA ARG A 186 2.99 27.67 13.85
C ARG A 186 2.17 27.06 12.71
N VAL A 187 1.66 25.85 12.95
CA VAL A 187 0.66 25.19 12.10
C VAL A 187 -0.69 25.29 12.78
N GLU A 188 -1.68 25.79 12.07
CA GLU A 188 -3.09 25.80 12.49
C GLU A 188 -3.85 24.81 11.61
N LEU A 189 -4.16 23.64 12.13
CA LEU A 189 -4.89 22.60 11.41
C LEU A 189 -6.39 22.89 11.50
N LEU A 190 -7.05 23.04 10.35
CA LEU A 190 -8.47 23.33 10.23
C LEU A 190 -9.28 22.04 9.97
N ALA A 191 -8.68 21.09 9.27
CA ALA A 191 -9.23 19.76 9.02
C ALA A 191 -8.10 18.74 8.81
N PRO A 192 -8.22 17.49 9.27
CA PRO A 192 -9.28 16.99 10.15
C PRO A 192 -9.17 17.54 11.59
N THR A 193 -10.25 17.47 12.36
CA THR A 193 -10.30 17.94 13.77
C THR A 193 -9.99 16.86 14.80
N ALA A 194 -9.93 15.60 14.35
CA ALA A 194 -9.58 14.43 15.14
C ALA A 194 -8.81 13.42 14.28
N ASP A 195 -8.14 12.48 14.93
CA ASP A 195 -7.52 11.35 14.24
C ASP A 195 -8.57 10.55 13.47
N ILE A 196 -8.21 10.13 12.24
CA ILE A 196 -9.06 9.28 11.42
C ILE A 196 -8.60 7.84 11.63
N VAL A 197 -9.37 7.08 12.38
CA VAL A 197 -9.09 5.67 12.66
C VAL A 197 -9.69 4.81 11.55
N LEU A 198 -8.85 3.99 10.92
CA LEU A 198 -9.22 3.16 9.78
C LEU A 198 -9.16 1.67 10.15
N PRO A 199 -10.29 0.93 10.04
CA PRO A 199 -10.26 -0.52 10.21
C PRO A 199 -9.44 -1.19 9.09
N SER A 200 -9.00 -2.41 9.31
CA SER A 200 -8.14 -3.18 8.39
C SER A 200 -8.75 -3.43 6.99
N SER A 201 -10.02 -3.11 6.78
CA SER A 201 -10.70 -3.18 5.47
C SER A 201 -10.76 -1.85 4.73
N LYS A 202 -10.24 -0.76 5.33
CA LYS A 202 -10.24 0.58 4.75
C LYS A 202 -8.84 1.14 4.57
N SER A 203 -8.70 2.04 3.59
CA SER A 203 -7.51 2.88 3.35
C SER A 203 -7.95 4.33 3.23
N GLY A 204 -7.09 5.25 3.61
CA GLY A 204 -7.24 6.69 3.37
C GLY A 204 -6.58 7.15 2.10
#